data_c039894b4f3fdd721350130c5b97c368
#
_entry.id   c039894b4f3fdd721350130c5b97c368
#
_cell.length_a   1.000
_cell.length_b   1.000
_cell.length_c   1.000
_cell.angle_alpha   90.00
_cell.angle_beta   90.00
_cell.angle_gamma   90.00
#
_symmetry.space_group_name_H-M   'P 1'
#
loop_
_entity.id
_entity.type
_entity.pdbx_description
1 polymer ?
#
loop_
_entity_poly.entity_id
_entity_poly.type
_entity_poly.pdbx_seq_one_letter_code
_entity_poly.pdbx_strand_id
1 'polypeptide(L)'
;QQLNLLHEVVREDIRAGRYHGAVIKVGRGGETVFEAAIGAADAAQSQPLRLDSVFSIFSVTKAFTNLLVLRAIEQGRFALTTPISELIPEFSGHGREKILMWHLLSHQAGFPIIFEVKPGWYIDNFAEVAATVIAEVKPVDAPCAKVSYSPLVNHVLMAEALLRTDPQKRGYRQIVQQDILDPLQLRDTAVGLRADLKPRKVVPDFRGNYPIGHKSRNAPGPN
;
A
#
# COMPACT_ATOMS: atom_id res chain seq x y z
N GLN A 1 -21.00 26.70 -4.95
CA GLN A 1 -21.10 26.52 -6.41
C GLN A 1 -20.04 25.55 -6.96
N GLN A 2 -18.74 25.74 -6.66
CA GLN A 2 -17.64 24.89 -7.19
C GLN A 2 -17.74 23.42 -6.76
N LEU A 3 -18.14 23.13 -5.52
CA LEU A 3 -18.30 21.76 -5.03
C LEU A 3 -19.49 21.04 -5.67
N ASN A 4 -20.55 21.78 -6.04
CA ASN A 4 -21.66 21.21 -6.79
C ASN A 4 -21.23 20.85 -8.23
N LEU A 5 -20.37 21.67 -8.84
CA LEU A 5 -19.79 21.34 -10.15
C LEU A 5 -18.97 20.05 -10.11
N LEU A 6 -18.15 19.88 -9.07
CA LEU A 6 -17.39 18.63 -8.86
C LEU A 6 -18.33 17.41 -8.82
N HIS A 7 -19.43 17.51 -8.08
CA HIS A 7 -20.43 16.45 -8.01
C HIS A 7 -21.02 16.10 -9.37
N GLU A 8 -21.41 17.12 -10.17
CA GLU A 8 -22.00 16.92 -11.49
C GLU A 8 -20.99 16.29 -12.48
N VAL A 9 -19.74 16.75 -12.49
CA VAL A 9 -18.69 16.18 -13.35
C VAL A 9 -18.49 14.69 -13.04
N VAL A 10 -18.41 14.31 -11.76
CA VAL A 10 -18.28 12.89 -11.37
C VAL A 10 -19.51 12.08 -11.78
N ARG A 11 -20.72 12.62 -11.66
CA ARG A 11 -21.94 11.95 -12.13
C ARG A 11 -21.94 11.73 -13.64
N GLU A 12 -21.49 12.70 -14.42
CA GLU A 12 -21.37 12.58 -15.87
C GLU A 12 -20.34 11.50 -16.26
N ASP A 13 -19.20 11.45 -15.58
CA ASP A 13 -18.19 10.43 -15.80
C ASP A 13 -18.72 9.01 -15.53
N ILE A 14 -19.50 8.83 -14.46
CA ILE A 14 -20.16 7.55 -14.15
C ILE A 14 -21.20 7.21 -15.22
N ARG A 15 -22.03 8.16 -15.66
CA ARG A 15 -22.99 7.96 -16.75
C ARG A 15 -22.32 7.60 -18.07
N ALA A 16 -21.16 8.18 -18.34
CA ALA A 16 -20.33 7.86 -19.51
C ALA A 16 -19.61 6.50 -19.38
N GLY A 17 -19.76 5.81 -18.25
CA GLY A 17 -19.17 4.49 -18.02
C GLY A 17 -17.66 4.51 -17.81
N ARG A 18 -17.06 5.64 -17.40
CA ARG A 18 -15.62 5.74 -17.14
C ARG A 18 -15.23 4.97 -15.89
N TYR A 19 -16.09 4.97 -14.89
CA TYR A 19 -16.01 4.16 -13.65
C TYR A 19 -17.43 3.99 -13.09
N HIS A 20 -17.63 3.06 -12.16
CA HIS A 20 -18.97 2.73 -11.66
C HIS A 20 -19.38 3.51 -10.41
N GLY A 21 -18.44 4.11 -9.69
CA GLY A 21 -18.76 4.92 -8.52
C GLY A 21 -17.57 5.67 -7.96
N ALA A 22 -17.85 6.68 -7.13
CA ALA A 22 -16.85 7.47 -6.42
C ALA A 22 -17.39 7.94 -5.07
N VAL A 23 -16.51 7.97 -4.05
CA VAL A 23 -16.74 8.68 -2.80
C VAL A 23 -15.81 9.89 -2.76
N ILE A 24 -16.37 11.04 -2.51
CA ILE A 24 -15.64 12.31 -2.44
C ILE A 24 -15.76 12.86 -1.03
N LYS A 25 -14.66 13.31 -0.47
CA LYS A 25 -14.63 14.06 0.78
C LYS A 25 -13.68 15.24 0.64
N VAL A 26 -14.16 16.45 0.94
CA VAL A 26 -13.35 17.67 0.90
C VAL A 26 -13.31 18.28 2.29
N GLY A 27 -12.10 18.51 2.79
CA GLY A 27 -11.83 19.15 4.08
C GLY A 27 -11.28 20.56 3.90
N ARG A 28 -11.63 21.47 4.81
CA ARG A 28 -11.03 22.80 4.90
C ARG A 28 -10.96 23.23 6.37
N GLY A 29 -9.78 23.62 6.83
CA GLY A 29 -9.58 24.06 8.20
C GLY A 29 -9.90 22.99 9.26
N GLY A 30 -9.71 21.70 8.94
CA GLY A 30 -10.06 20.59 9.82
C GLY A 30 -11.51 20.10 9.73
N GLU A 31 -12.39 20.86 9.03
CA GLU A 31 -13.81 20.56 8.90
C GLU A 31 -14.12 19.91 7.54
N THR A 32 -15.06 18.95 7.55
CA THR A 32 -15.60 18.42 6.28
C THR A 32 -16.59 19.42 5.71
N VAL A 33 -16.27 20.00 4.55
CA VAL A 33 -17.10 21.01 3.87
C VAL A 33 -17.95 20.40 2.75
N PHE A 34 -17.61 19.19 2.31
CA PHE A 34 -18.40 18.47 1.31
C PHE A 34 -18.09 16.98 1.39
N GLU A 35 -19.11 16.16 1.25
CA GLU A 35 -18.97 14.72 1.04
C GLU A 35 -20.11 14.18 0.18
N ALA A 36 -19.80 13.22 -0.68
CA ALA A 36 -20.77 12.56 -1.54
C ALA A 36 -20.33 11.13 -1.87
N ALA A 37 -21.31 10.23 -1.93
CA ALA A 37 -21.17 8.91 -2.52
C ALA A 37 -22.04 8.85 -3.77
N ILE A 38 -21.45 8.52 -4.93
CA ILE A 38 -22.09 8.62 -6.23
C ILE A 38 -21.87 7.30 -6.97
N GLY A 39 -22.95 6.70 -7.50
CA GLY A 39 -22.89 5.47 -8.27
C GLY A 39 -22.94 4.20 -7.43
N ALA A 40 -22.28 3.14 -7.88
CA ALA A 40 -22.36 1.79 -7.32
C ALA A 40 -21.02 1.30 -6.74
N ALA A 41 -21.10 0.32 -5.84
CA ALA A 41 -19.95 -0.32 -5.21
C ALA A 41 -19.33 -1.43 -6.08
N ASP A 42 -19.98 -1.80 -7.18
CA ASP A 42 -19.54 -2.82 -8.13
C ASP A 42 -19.94 -2.48 -9.56
N ALA A 43 -19.27 -3.10 -10.54
CA ALA A 43 -19.53 -2.88 -11.96
C ALA A 43 -20.93 -3.36 -12.41
N ALA A 44 -21.51 -4.35 -11.74
CA ALA A 44 -22.87 -4.84 -11.99
C ALA A 44 -23.95 -3.90 -11.44
N GLN A 45 -23.57 -2.84 -10.74
CA GLN A 45 -24.46 -1.87 -10.10
C GLN A 45 -25.47 -2.53 -9.12
N SER A 46 -25.05 -3.65 -8.50
CA SER A 46 -25.91 -4.41 -7.59
C SER A 46 -26.07 -3.77 -6.22
N GLN A 47 -25.13 -2.93 -5.81
CA GLN A 47 -25.15 -2.23 -4.54
C GLN A 47 -24.82 -0.73 -4.71
N PRO A 48 -25.57 0.17 -4.07
CA PRO A 48 -25.24 1.58 -4.09
C PRO A 48 -23.93 1.84 -3.32
N LEU A 49 -23.12 2.74 -3.83
CA LEU A 49 -21.96 3.23 -3.10
C LEU A 49 -22.42 4.10 -1.92
N ARG A 50 -21.71 4.03 -0.80
CA ARG A 50 -22.03 4.72 0.44
C ARG A 50 -20.81 5.49 0.95
N LEU A 51 -21.03 6.49 1.80
CA LEU A 51 -19.96 7.25 2.44
C LEU A 51 -19.05 6.38 3.32
N ASP A 52 -19.59 5.30 3.87
CA ASP A 52 -18.91 4.30 4.69
C ASP A 52 -18.44 3.07 3.89
N SER A 53 -18.47 3.13 2.57
CA SER A 53 -17.94 2.07 1.71
C SER A 53 -16.43 1.91 1.89
N VAL A 54 -15.95 0.65 1.87
CA VAL A 54 -14.55 0.29 2.14
C VAL A 54 -13.84 -0.05 0.85
N PHE A 55 -12.76 0.68 0.59
CA PHE A 55 -11.98 0.57 -0.64
C PHE A 55 -10.66 -0.17 -0.43
N SER A 56 -10.23 -0.93 -1.43
CA SER A 56 -8.84 -1.35 -1.55
C SER A 56 -8.00 -0.16 -2.00
N ILE A 57 -7.10 0.31 -1.14
CA ILE A 57 -6.36 1.56 -1.37
C ILE A 57 -5.00 1.37 -2.05
N PHE A 58 -4.67 0.15 -2.44
CA PHE A 58 -3.44 -0.19 -3.18
C PHE A 58 -2.19 0.52 -2.61
N SER A 59 -1.47 1.26 -3.45
CA SER A 59 -0.20 1.91 -3.06
C SER A 59 -0.33 3.06 -2.07
N VAL A 60 -1.52 3.56 -1.78
CA VAL A 60 -1.74 4.47 -0.64
C VAL A 60 -1.35 3.77 0.67
N THR A 61 -1.44 2.43 0.74
CA THR A 61 -0.95 1.61 1.85
C THR A 61 0.52 1.87 2.21
N LYS A 62 1.33 2.29 1.24
CA LYS A 62 2.75 2.61 1.47
C LYS A 62 2.97 3.71 2.51
N ALA A 63 2.03 4.64 2.61
CA ALA A 63 2.08 5.69 3.62
C ALA A 63 2.09 5.14 5.05
N PHE A 64 1.36 4.04 5.30
CA PHE A 64 1.36 3.39 6.61
C PHE A 64 2.73 2.78 6.94
N THR A 65 3.36 2.08 5.99
CA THR A 65 4.70 1.53 6.20
C THR A 65 5.73 2.65 6.43
N ASN A 66 5.67 3.73 5.64
CA ASN A 66 6.56 4.88 5.79
C ASN A 66 6.39 5.52 7.18
N LEU A 67 5.16 5.70 7.64
CA LEU A 67 4.87 6.25 8.97
C LEU A 67 5.45 5.35 10.08
N LEU A 68 5.30 4.03 9.96
CA LEU A 68 5.87 3.07 10.92
C LEU A 68 7.41 3.13 10.94
N VAL A 69 8.06 3.29 9.78
CA VAL A 69 9.52 3.46 9.70
C VAL A 69 9.96 4.75 10.41
N LEU A 70 9.28 5.87 10.15
CA LEU A 70 9.58 7.15 10.83
C LEU A 70 9.37 7.06 12.34
N ARG A 71 8.31 6.38 12.78
CA ARG A 71 8.05 6.10 14.19
C ARG A 71 9.12 5.21 14.82
N ALA A 72 9.60 4.20 14.11
CA ALA A 72 10.69 3.35 14.58
C ALA A 72 12.00 4.13 14.74
N ILE A 73 12.27 5.08 13.85
CA ILE A 73 13.40 6.00 13.94
C ILE A 73 13.25 6.93 15.16
N GLU A 74 12.07 7.50 15.37
CA GLU A 74 11.75 8.32 16.56
C GLU A 74 11.99 7.54 17.87
N GLN A 75 11.69 6.24 17.87
CA GLN A 75 11.93 5.32 18.98
C GLN A 75 13.40 4.88 19.13
N GLY A 76 14.31 5.34 18.28
CA GLY A 76 15.73 5.00 18.31
C GLY A 76 16.03 3.54 17.88
N ARG A 77 15.12 2.86 17.21
CA ARG A 77 15.31 1.47 16.77
C ARG A 77 16.36 1.35 15.65
N PHE A 78 16.43 2.32 14.79
CA PHE A 78 17.42 2.54 13.74
C PHE A 78 17.35 3.99 13.26
N ALA A 79 18.24 4.39 12.33
CA ALA A 79 18.28 5.74 11.78
C ALA A 79 17.96 5.75 10.27
N LEU A 80 17.69 6.93 9.71
CA LEU A 80 17.58 7.11 8.24
C LEU A 80 18.82 6.62 7.50
N THR A 81 20.00 6.77 8.13
CA THR A 81 21.30 6.38 7.57
C THR A 81 21.70 4.94 7.90
N THR A 82 20.86 4.18 8.60
CA THR A 82 21.17 2.77 8.89
C THR A 82 21.15 1.95 7.60
N PRO A 83 22.23 1.23 7.27
CA PRO A 83 22.28 0.27 6.17
C PRO A 83 21.22 -0.83 6.37
N ILE A 84 20.54 -1.19 5.29
CA ILE A 84 19.52 -2.24 5.37
C ILE A 84 20.14 -3.58 5.75
N SER A 85 21.39 -3.85 5.33
CA SER A 85 22.14 -5.05 5.70
C SER A 85 22.48 -5.16 7.19
N GLU A 86 22.45 -4.09 7.96
CA GLU A 86 22.55 -4.16 9.43
C GLU A 86 21.26 -4.69 10.07
N LEU A 87 20.10 -4.36 9.50
CA LEU A 87 18.79 -4.80 9.99
C LEU A 87 18.41 -6.18 9.44
N ILE A 88 18.89 -6.48 8.24
CA ILE A 88 18.62 -7.70 7.48
C ILE A 88 19.98 -8.23 6.96
N PRO A 89 20.78 -8.94 7.78
CA PRO A 89 22.12 -9.36 7.38
C PRO A 89 22.18 -10.23 6.13
N GLU A 90 21.13 -11.00 5.85
CA GLU A 90 21.01 -11.82 4.66
C GLU A 90 20.86 -10.98 3.38
N PHE A 91 20.46 -9.70 3.53
CA PHE A 91 20.36 -8.73 2.45
C PHE A 91 21.70 -8.02 2.25
N SER A 92 22.76 -8.76 1.94
CA SER A 92 24.14 -8.29 1.72
C SER A 92 24.70 -8.76 0.38
N GLY A 93 25.88 -8.26 0.00
CA GLY A 93 26.49 -8.53 -1.32
C GLY A 93 25.86 -7.76 -2.48
N HIS A 94 26.52 -7.73 -3.61
CA HIS A 94 26.07 -7.07 -4.84
C HIS A 94 25.80 -5.55 -4.70
N GLY A 95 26.47 -4.87 -3.78
CA GLY A 95 26.29 -3.43 -3.52
C GLY A 95 25.11 -3.08 -2.60
N ARG A 96 24.43 -4.08 -2.03
CA ARG A 96 23.30 -3.90 -1.12
C ARG A 96 23.71 -3.22 0.19
N GLU A 97 24.97 -3.36 0.62
CA GLU A 97 25.54 -2.72 1.82
C GLU A 97 25.51 -1.19 1.77
N LYS A 98 25.40 -0.63 0.57
CA LYS A 98 25.30 0.82 0.35
C LYS A 98 23.87 1.35 0.44
N ILE A 99 22.88 0.46 0.57
CA ILE A 99 21.47 0.83 0.62
C ILE A 99 21.08 1.18 2.05
N LEU A 100 20.75 2.44 2.25
CA LEU A 100 20.32 3.00 3.53
C LEU A 100 18.79 3.08 3.62
N MET A 101 18.25 3.17 4.82
CA MET A 101 16.80 3.27 5.05
C MET A 101 16.14 4.40 4.25
N TRP A 102 16.76 5.58 4.19
CA TRP A 102 16.21 6.71 3.44
C TRP A 102 16.17 6.49 1.93
N HIS A 103 17.08 5.65 1.36
CA HIS A 103 17.00 5.28 -0.05
C HIS A 103 15.71 4.50 -0.37
N LEU A 104 15.26 3.66 0.57
CA LEU A 104 13.99 2.94 0.42
C LEU A 104 12.80 3.89 0.47
N LEU A 105 12.76 4.80 1.47
CA LEU A 105 11.69 5.78 1.65
C LEU A 105 11.54 6.71 0.44
N SER A 106 12.65 7.07 -0.21
CA SER A 106 12.68 8.03 -1.33
C SER A 106 12.71 7.36 -2.72
N HIS A 107 12.61 6.03 -2.78
CA HIS A 107 12.72 5.27 -4.02
C HIS A 107 14.05 5.49 -4.80
N GLN A 108 15.16 5.63 -4.06
CA GLN A 108 16.50 5.85 -4.60
C GLN A 108 17.46 4.68 -4.35
N ALA A 109 16.94 3.51 -3.99
CA ALA A 109 17.75 2.33 -3.68
C ALA A 109 18.33 1.60 -4.93
N GLY A 110 17.97 2.03 -6.14
CA GLY A 110 18.46 1.43 -7.38
C GLY A 110 17.84 0.10 -7.77
N PHE A 111 16.70 -0.27 -7.20
CA PHE A 111 16.01 -1.54 -7.55
C PHE A 111 15.29 -1.45 -8.89
N PRO A 112 15.18 -2.60 -9.60
CA PRO A 112 14.34 -2.70 -10.79
C PRO A 112 12.86 -2.46 -10.44
N ILE A 113 12.08 -2.00 -11.43
CA ILE A 113 10.64 -1.89 -11.33
C ILE A 113 10.04 -3.27 -11.51
N ILE A 114 9.76 -3.95 -10.40
CA ILE A 114 9.17 -5.28 -10.39
C ILE A 114 7.91 -5.31 -9.52
N PHE A 115 6.91 -6.03 -10.00
CA PHE A 115 5.67 -6.27 -9.30
C PHE A 115 5.59 -7.71 -8.79
N GLU A 116 6.32 -8.61 -9.42
CA GLU A 116 6.37 -10.02 -9.12
C GLU A 116 7.82 -10.51 -9.24
N VAL A 117 8.35 -11.17 -8.22
CA VAL A 117 9.72 -11.72 -8.24
C VAL A 117 9.73 -13.10 -8.87
N LYS A 118 8.69 -13.90 -8.66
CA LYS A 118 8.51 -15.24 -9.25
C LYS A 118 7.13 -15.38 -9.88
N PRO A 119 7.01 -15.97 -11.08
CA PRO A 119 5.72 -16.25 -11.70
C PRO A 119 4.81 -17.12 -10.82
N GLY A 120 3.54 -16.74 -10.70
CA GLY A 120 2.54 -17.47 -9.94
C GLY A 120 2.61 -17.31 -8.43
N TRP A 121 3.35 -16.35 -7.94
CA TRP A 121 3.59 -16.05 -6.54
C TRP A 121 2.38 -15.40 -5.86
N TYR A 122 2.10 -15.77 -4.62
CA TYR A 122 1.04 -15.15 -3.86
C TYR A 122 1.60 -14.06 -2.95
N ILE A 123 1.22 -12.83 -3.18
CA ILE A 123 1.69 -11.66 -2.42
C ILE A 123 1.08 -11.56 -1.00
N ASP A 124 0.12 -12.40 -0.66
CA ASP A 124 -0.49 -12.47 0.67
C ASP A 124 0.33 -13.32 1.67
N ASN A 125 1.32 -14.09 1.20
CA ASN A 125 2.30 -14.76 2.02
C ASN A 125 3.54 -13.88 2.22
N PHE A 126 3.48 -12.96 3.18
CA PHE A 126 4.56 -11.99 3.41
C PHE A 126 5.91 -12.67 3.68
N ALA A 127 5.96 -13.76 4.42
CA ALA A 127 7.22 -14.44 4.75
C ALA A 127 7.94 -14.97 3.50
N GLU A 128 7.19 -15.57 2.57
CA GLU A 128 7.71 -16.03 1.28
C GLU A 128 8.15 -14.87 0.42
N VAL A 129 7.35 -13.79 0.38
CA VAL A 129 7.65 -12.56 -0.34
C VAL A 129 8.97 -11.95 0.15
N ALA A 130 9.12 -11.79 1.44
CA ALA A 130 10.31 -11.22 2.05
C ALA A 130 11.54 -12.09 1.82
N ALA A 131 11.44 -13.41 2.05
CA ALA A 131 12.54 -14.33 1.80
C ALA A 131 13.03 -14.29 0.34
N THR A 132 12.09 -14.24 -0.60
CA THR A 132 12.43 -14.17 -2.03
C THR A 132 13.08 -12.83 -2.42
N VAL A 133 12.53 -11.71 -1.93
CA VAL A 133 13.13 -10.37 -2.17
C VAL A 133 14.55 -10.32 -1.60
N ILE A 134 14.76 -10.81 -0.40
CA ILE A 134 16.07 -10.82 0.27
C ILE A 134 17.06 -11.69 -0.51
N ALA A 135 16.66 -12.86 -0.97
CA ALA A 135 17.56 -13.79 -1.68
C ALA A 135 17.86 -13.33 -3.12
N GLU A 136 16.88 -12.88 -3.87
CA GLU A 136 16.98 -12.80 -5.32
C GLU A 136 17.09 -11.37 -5.88
N VAL A 137 16.52 -10.34 -5.19
CA VAL A 137 16.52 -8.99 -5.76
C VAL A 137 17.85 -8.28 -5.56
N LYS A 138 18.42 -7.82 -6.66
CA LYS A 138 19.67 -7.06 -6.70
C LYS A 138 19.41 -5.65 -7.24
N PRO A 139 20.13 -4.63 -6.75
CA PRO A 139 20.09 -3.32 -7.38
C PRO A 139 20.65 -3.40 -8.80
N VAL A 140 20.05 -2.66 -9.71
CA VAL A 140 20.50 -2.50 -11.11
C VAL A 140 21.21 -1.17 -11.32
N ASP A 141 21.03 -0.23 -10.41
CA ASP A 141 21.71 1.06 -10.38
C ASP A 141 22.34 1.28 -8.98
N ALA A 142 23.35 2.14 -8.91
CA ALA A 142 23.86 2.60 -7.63
C ALA A 142 22.77 3.39 -6.87
N PRO A 143 22.74 3.34 -5.53
CA PRO A 143 21.87 4.22 -4.77
C PRO A 143 22.07 5.68 -5.17
N CYS A 144 20.98 6.44 -5.24
CA CYS A 144 20.94 7.85 -5.68
C CYS A 144 21.24 8.11 -7.15
N ALA A 145 21.51 7.11 -7.99
CA ALA A 145 21.71 7.33 -9.42
C ALA A 145 20.46 7.88 -10.10
N LYS A 146 19.28 7.44 -9.63
CA LYS A 146 17.99 7.95 -10.10
C LYS A 146 16.89 7.66 -9.06
N VAL A 147 15.77 8.39 -9.16
CA VAL A 147 14.52 8.04 -8.48
C VAL A 147 13.77 7.05 -9.35
N SER A 148 13.51 5.85 -8.82
CA SER A 148 12.77 4.80 -9.54
C SER A 148 11.74 4.16 -8.61
N TYR A 149 10.46 4.38 -8.90
CA TYR A 149 9.39 3.83 -8.09
C TYR A 149 9.49 2.30 -7.99
N SER A 150 9.68 1.80 -6.78
CA SER A 150 9.66 0.36 -6.49
C SER A 150 8.27 -0.03 -5.99
N PRO A 151 7.48 -0.76 -6.77
CA PRO A 151 6.13 -1.15 -6.36
C PRO A 151 6.12 -2.08 -5.15
N LEU A 152 7.13 -2.93 -5.01
CA LEU A 152 7.20 -4.01 -4.03
C LEU A 152 8.41 -3.93 -3.10
N VAL A 153 9.63 -3.95 -3.66
CA VAL A 153 10.88 -4.28 -2.95
C VAL A 153 11.14 -3.38 -1.75
N ASN A 154 11.05 -2.05 -1.93
CA ASN A 154 11.35 -1.10 -0.85
C ASN A 154 10.46 -1.35 0.38
N HIS A 155 9.16 -1.58 0.16
CA HIS A 155 8.21 -1.72 1.26
C HIS A 155 8.27 -3.10 1.90
N VAL A 156 8.67 -4.13 1.17
CA VAL A 156 8.98 -5.46 1.75
C VAL A 156 10.18 -5.35 2.69
N LEU A 157 11.28 -4.72 2.25
CA LEU A 157 12.48 -4.55 3.10
C LEU A 157 12.20 -3.67 4.33
N MET A 158 11.43 -2.58 4.17
CA MET A 158 11.01 -1.75 5.30
C MET A 158 10.13 -2.51 6.28
N ALA A 159 9.16 -3.28 5.80
CA ALA A 159 8.30 -4.09 6.65
C ALA A 159 9.10 -5.17 7.39
N GLU A 160 10.04 -5.84 6.73
CA GLU A 160 10.93 -6.82 7.36
C GLU A 160 11.83 -6.18 8.43
N ALA A 161 12.40 -5.01 8.16
CA ALA A 161 13.17 -4.25 9.15
C ALA A 161 12.32 -3.88 10.37
N LEU A 162 11.07 -3.47 10.16
CA LEU A 162 10.13 -3.19 11.26
C LEU A 162 9.86 -4.44 12.11
N LEU A 163 9.63 -5.60 11.47
CA LEU A 163 9.38 -6.87 12.17
C LEU A 163 10.59 -7.31 13.00
N ARG A 164 11.79 -7.26 12.43
CA ARG A 164 13.02 -7.70 13.11
C ARG A 164 13.37 -6.82 14.31
N THR A 165 13.09 -5.55 14.21
CA THR A 165 13.41 -4.56 15.25
C THR A 165 12.25 -4.30 16.22
N ASP A 166 11.07 -4.90 16.03
CA ASP A 166 9.94 -4.71 16.96
C ASP A 166 10.25 -5.32 18.33
N PRO A 167 10.27 -4.53 19.42
CA PRO A 167 10.62 -5.05 20.73
C PRO A 167 9.60 -6.05 21.29
N GLN A 168 8.37 -5.99 20.80
CA GLN A 168 7.29 -6.90 21.21
C GLN A 168 7.14 -8.12 20.29
N LYS A 169 7.96 -8.22 19.23
CA LYS A 169 7.92 -9.33 18.27
C LYS A 169 6.54 -9.55 17.62
N ARG A 170 5.81 -8.47 17.39
CA ARG A 170 4.48 -8.47 16.78
C ARG A 170 4.55 -8.77 15.28
N GLY A 171 3.48 -9.34 14.73
CA GLY A 171 3.30 -9.41 13.29
C GLY A 171 2.95 -8.06 12.68
N TYR A 172 3.21 -7.86 11.37
CA TYR A 172 3.01 -6.59 10.69
C TYR A 172 1.59 -6.02 10.84
N ARG A 173 0.56 -6.88 10.76
CA ARG A 173 -0.84 -6.45 10.98
C ARG A 173 -1.07 -5.89 12.38
N GLN A 174 -0.47 -6.50 13.39
CA GLN A 174 -0.57 -6.03 14.77
C GLN A 174 0.13 -4.69 14.96
N ILE A 175 1.32 -4.52 14.35
CA ILE A 175 2.06 -3.25 14.39
C ILE A 175 1.21 -2.14 13.76
N VAL A 176 0.68 -2.35 12.55
CA VAL A 176 -0.21 -1.36 11.91
C VAL A 176 -1.42 -1.05 12.77
N GLN A 177 -2.09 -2.08 13.29
CA GLN A 177 -3.28 -1.91 14.11
C GLN A 177 -3.00 -1.08 15.36
N GLN A 178 -2.01 -1.47 16.15
CA GLN A 178 -1.74 -0.88 17.46
C GLN A 178 -1.01 0.45 17.38
N ASP A 179 -0.14 0.64 16.39
CA ASP A 179 0.71 1.83 16.32
C ASP A 179 0.12 2.93 15.43
N ILE A 180 -0.86 2.61 14.56
CA ILE A 180 -1.49 3.59 13.67
C ILE A 180 -3.02 3.60 13.81
N LEU A 181 -3.66 2.46 13.56
CA LEU A 181 -5.12 2.46 13.38
C LEU A 181 -5.86 2.76 14.68
N ASP A 182 -5.46 2.14 15.78
CA ASP A 182 -6.09 2.35 17.10
C ASP A 182 -5.86 3.77 17.62
N PRO A 183 -4.62 4.33 17.66
CA PRO A 183 -4.39 5.69 18.12
C PRO A 183 -5.11 6.75 17.29
N LEU A 184 -5.23 6.53 15.98
CA LEU A 184 -5.93 7.44 15.07
C LEU A 184 -7.43 7.12 14.92
N GLN A 185 -7.94 6.12 15.65
CA GLN A 185 -9.34 5.67 15.61
C GLN A 185 -9.84 5.34 14.20
N LEU A 186 -8.95 4.78 13.36
CA LEU A 186 -9.27 4.39 11.97
C LEU A 186 -10.00 3.04 11.94
N ARG A 187 -11.22 3.02 12.46
CA ARG A 187 -12.01 1.79 12.70
C ARG A 187 -12.37 1.03 11.44
N ASP A 188 -12.51 1.75 10.32
CA ASP A 188 -12.89 1.19 9.00
C ASP A 188 -11.69 0.92 8.09
N THR A 189 -10.48 0.92 8.66
CA THR A 189 -9.23 0.61 7.97
C THR A 189 -8.62 -0.67 8.51
N ALA A 190 -8.07 -1.51 7.63
CA ALA A 190 -7.40 -2.74 8.03
C ALA A 190 -6.31 -3.16 7.03
N VAL A 191 -5.31 -3.89 7.50
CA VAL A 191 -4.41 -4.66 6.64
C VAL A 191 -5.06 -6.01 6.34
N GLY A 192 -5.49 -6.18 5.09
CA GLY A 192 -6.38 -7.27 4.69
C GLY A 192 -7.85 -6.97 5.04
N LEU A 193 -8.76 -7.78 4.53
CA LEU A 193 -10.20 -7.56 4.71
C LEU A 193 -10.70 -8.24 5.98
N ARG A 194 -11.13 -7.45 6.96
CA ARG A 194 -11.83 -7.94 8.15
C ARG A 194 -13.26 -8.36 7.80
N ALA A 195 -13.79 -9.36 8.52
CA ALA A 195 -15.13 -9.91 8.28
C ALA A 195 -16.24 -8.86 8.42
N ASP A 196 -16.13 -7.97 9.40
CA ASP A 196 -17.09 -6.89 9.66
C ASP A 196 -17.12 -5.80 8.58
N LEU A 197 -16.00 -5.62 7.85
CA LEU A 197 -15.89 -4.65 6.75
C LEU A 197 -16.36 -5.23 5.40
N LYS A 198 -16.39 -6.56 5.28
CA LYS A 198 -16.72 -7.26 4.04
C LYS A 198 -18.06 -6.84 3.39
N PRO A 199 -19.16 -6.60 4.14
CA PRO A 199 -20.42 -6.17 3.53
C PRO A 199 -20.38 -4.78 2.88
N ARG A 200 -19.40 -3.95 3.25
CA ARG A 200 -19.23 -2.57 2.73
C ARG A 200 -18.13 -2.44 1.70
N LYS A 201 -17.49 -3.55 1.30
CA LYS A 201 -16.38 -3.50 0.35
C LYS A 201 -16.83 -3.03 -1.02
N VAL A 202 -16.03 -2.17 -1.63
CA VAL A 202 -16.12 -1.86 -3.05
C VAL A 202 -15.36 -2.92 -3.83
N VAL A 203 -15.97 -3.45 -4.90
CA VAL A 203 -15.33 -4.41 -5.79
C VAL A 203 -14.69 -3.63 -6.94
N PRO A 204 -13.34 -3.54 -7.01
CA PRO A 204 -12.69 -2.86 -8.10
C PRO A 204 -12.93 -3.59 -9.42
N ASP A 205 -13.18 -2.82 -10.47
CA ASP A 205 -13.25 -3.30 -11.85
C ASP A 205 -12.02 -2.79 -12.62
N PHE A 206 -11.42 -3.67 -13.42
CA PHE A 206 -10.26 -3.36 -14.23
C PHE A 206 -10.64 -3.45 -15.71
N ARG A 207 -10.65 -2.29 -16.38
CA ARG A 207 -10.89 -2.21 -17.82
C ARG A 207 -9.58 -2.05 -18.57
N GLY A 208 -9.35 -2.89 -19.56
CA GLY A 208 -8.12 -2.89 -20.36
C GLY A 208 -7.09 -3.91 -19.89
N ASN A 209 -5.86 -3.81 -20.40
CA ASN A 209 -4.77 -4.69 -20.04
C ASN A 209 -4.36 -4.49 -18.59
N TYR A 210 -4.52 -5.51 -17.79
CA TYR A 210 -4.01 -5.52 -16.42
C TYR A 210 -2.49 -5.68 -16.47
N PRO A 211 -1.71 -4.67 -16.08
CA PRO A 211 -0.26 -4.70 -16.29
C PRO A 211 0.48 -5.62 -15.31
N ILE A 212 -0.25 -6.31 -14.41
CA ILE A 212 0.35 -6.99 -13.28
C ILE A 212 -0.30 -8.34 -13.12
N GLY A 213 0.47 -9.41 -13.35
CA GLY A 213 0.05 -10.80 -13.13
C GLY A 213 -0.04 -11.20 -11.66
N HIS A 214 -0.61 -10.35 -10.80
CA HIS A 214 -0.78 -10.68 -9.38
C HIS A 214 -1.93 -11.65 -9.18
N LYS A 215 -1.60 -12.86 -8.80
CA LYS A 215 -2.56 -13.81 -8.24
C LYS A 215 -2.54 -13.66 -6.71
N SER A 216 -3.61 -13.14 -6.15
CA SER A 216 -3.95 -13.32 -4.74
C SER A 216 -4.95 -14.47 -4.64
N ARG A 217 -4.83 -15.34 -3.62
CA ARG A 217 -5.81 -16.42 -3.35
C ARG A 217 -7.23 -15.88 -3.17
N ASN A 218 -7.35 -14.59 -2.86
CA ASN A 218 -8.61 -13.88 -2.63
C ASN A 218 -8.96 -12.89 -3.77
N ALA A 219 -8.17 -12.82 -4.83
CA ALA A 219 -8.57 -12.06 -6.01
C ALA A 219 -9.63 -12.85 -6.80
N PRO A 220 -10.73 -12.23 -7.24
CA PRO A 220 -11.59 -12.85 -8.22
C PRO A 220 -10.74 -13.14 -9.46
N GLY A 221 -10.77 -14.39 -9.93
CA GLY A 221 -10.11 -14.76 -11.17
C GLY A 221 -10.60 -13.88 -12.33
N PRO A 222 -9.82 -13.76 -13.42
CA PRO A 222 -10.33 -13.15 -14.63
C PRO A 222 -11.52 -13.98 -15.09
N ASN A 223 -12.67 -13.34 -15.28
CA ASN A 223 -13.80 -13.92 -16.02
C ASN A 223 -13.43 -14.05 -17.49
#